data_5b7ad6f3682db0fd85f18b8910b2322c
#
_entry.id   5b7ad6f3682db0fd85f18b8910b2322c
#
_cell.length_a   1.000
_cell.length_b   1.000
_cell.length_c   1.000
_cell.angle_alpha   90.00
_cell.angle_beta   90.00
_cell.angle_gamma   90.00
#
_symmetry.space_group_name_H-M   'P 1'
#
loop_
_entity.id
_entity.type
_entity.pdbx_description
1 polymer ?
#
loop_
_entity_poly.entity_id
_entity_poly.type
_entity_poly.pdbx_seq_one_letter_code
_entity_poly.pdbx_strand_id
1 'polypeptide(L)'
;IAAMVTSLAAALVMSLSCVTTASASSVYLSVPIYVQEQSNWCWAATSKSVSVYLGGSNSSQCQYVKWGKNSSSCANVTGDLSTDVRRALSSAGIRNTGSMINSAASTAIVSGQINNSKPLMVRWGWDSGGGHMLVIRGYTSDPGYLVVSYIDPLQSYYNSGTYDWMKSGSGHTWTHTRYGFSR
;
A
#
# COMPACT_ATOMS: atom_id res chain seq x y z
N ILE A 1 62.08 55.98 -11.15
CA ILE A 1 61.33 55.15 -10.19
C ILE A 1 59.93 54.95 -10.76
N ALA A 2 59.69 53.79 -11.37
CA ALA A 2 58.35 53.41 -11.91
C ALA A 2 57.61 52.53 -10.90
N ALA A 3 56.41 52.97 -10.50
CA ALA A 3 55.54 52.22 -9.62
C ALA A 3 54.61 51.33 -10.49
N MET A 4 54.72 50.00 -10.32
CA MET A 4 53.79 49.00 -10.89
C MET A 4 52.53 48.94 -10.04
N VAL A 5 51.37 49.24 -10.64
CA VAL A 5 50.07 49.05 -10.03
C VAL A 5 49.53 47.69 -10.50
N THR A 6 49.49 46.71 -9.62
CA THR A 6 48.87 45.38 -9.89
C THR A 6 47.38 45.44 -9.55
N SER A 7 46.54 45.37 -10.60
CA SER A 7 45.09 45.25 -10.45
C SER A 7 44.69 43.80 -10.14
N LEU A 8 44.14 43.56 -8.96
CA LEU A 8 43.56 42.29 -8.58
C LEU A 8 42.13 42.25 -9.10
N ALA A 9 41.84 41.43 -10.13
CA ALA A 9 40.50 41.16 -10.60
C ALA A 9 39.89 40.03 -9.74
N ALA A 10 38.93 40.35 -8.88
CA ALA A 10 38.16 39.37 -8.13
C ALA A 10 37.10 38.78 -9.05
N ALA A 11 37.26 37.51 -9.44
CA ALA A 11 36.22 36.77 -10.17
C ALA A 11 35.12 36.31 -9.19
N LEU A 12 33.94 36.93 -9.31
CA LEU A 12 32.74 36.54 -8.55
C LEU A 12 32.14 35.25 -9.21
N VAL A 13 32.37 34.09 -8.61
CA VAL A 13 31.73 32.82 -9.04
C VAL A 13 30.30 32.81 -8.49
N MET A 14 29.34 33.15 -9.33
CA MET A 14 27.92 32.92 -9.03
C MET A 14 27.61 31.42 -9.16
N SER A 15 27.47 30.71 -8.03
CA SER A 15 26.94 29.37 -7.99
C SER A 15 25.43 29.39 -8.30
N LEU A 16 25.06 28.96 -9.50
CA LEU A 16 23.67 28.76 -9.89
C LEU A 16 23.13 27.54 -9.14
N SER A 17 22.43 27.75 -8.02
CA SER A 17 21.71 26.69 -7.32
C SER A 17 20.53 26.26 -8.21
N CYS A 18 20.65 25.09 -8.83
CA CYS A 18 19.54 24.48 -9.56
C CYS A 18 18.48 24.04 -8.53
N VAL A 19 17.43 24.84 -8.36
CA VAL A 19 16.27 24.44 -7.57
C VAL A 19 15.49 23.43 -8.40
N THR A 20 15.69 22.13 -8.11
CA THR A 20 14.84 21.08 -8.66
C THR A 20 13.46 21.18 -8.01
N THR A 21 12.49 21.70 -8.74
CA THR A 21 11.08 21.61 -8.33
C THR A 21 10.68 20.14 -8.30
N ALA A 22 10.32 19.61 -7.14
CA ALA A 22 9.71 18.30 -7.05
C ALA A 22 8.41 18.32 -7.88
N SER A 23 8.34 17.49 -8.92
CA SER A 23 7.14 17.36 -9.75
C SER A 23 6.18 16.39 -9.09
N ALA A 24 4.89 16.68 -9.17
CA ALA A 24 3.84 15.72 -8.80
C ALA A 24 4.03 14.42 -9.59
N SER A 25 3.98 13.29 -8.92
CA SER A 25 4.10 11.98 -9.54
C SER A 25 2.95 11.08 -9.09
N SER A 26 2.39 10.31 -10.02
CA SER A 26 1.29 9.39 -9.74
C SER A 26 1.61 8.03 -10.31
N VAL A 27 1.43 6.99 -9.49
CA VAL A 27 1.59 5.59 -9.90
C VAL A 27 0.40 4.78 -9.38
N TYR A 28 -0.26 4.06 -10.29
CA TYR A 28 -1.42 3.23 -9.96
C TYR A 28 -1.30 1.84 -10.56
N LEU A 29 -1.50 0.82 -9.73
CA LEU A 29 -1.53 -0.58 -10.14
C LEU A 29 -2.96 -0.97 -10.52
N SER A 30 -3.12 -1.78 -11.56
CA SER A 30 -4.43 -2.30 -11.99
C SER A 30 -4.86 -3.52 -11.15
N VAL A 31 -4.85 -3.37 -9.82
CA VAL A 31 -5.30 -4.43 -8.91
C VAL A 31 -6.81 -4.60 -9.06
N PRO A 32 -7.32 -5.80 -9.37
CA PRO A 32 -8.76 -6.01 -9.54
C PRO A 32 -9.51 -5.84 -8.21
N ILE A 33 -10.72 -5.27 -8.28
CA ILE A 33 -11.61 -5.10 -7.14
C ILE A 33 -12.47 -6.37 -7.01
N TYR A 34 -12.47 -6.95 -5.84
CA TYR A 34 -13.45 -7.97 -5.43
C TYR A 34 -14.19 -7.46 -4.19
N VAL A 35 -15.50 -7.21 -4.36
CA VAL A 35 -16.39 -6.86 -3.24
C VAL A 35 -16.52 -8.09 -2.35
N GLN A 36 -16.45 -7.91 -1.03
CA GLN A 36 -16.59 -9.02 -0.08
C GLN A 36 -17.98 -9.63 -0.14
N GLU A 37 -18.04 -10.97 -0.22
CA GLU A 37 -19.29 -11.72 -0.36
C GLU A 37 -20.00 -11.95 0.99
N GLN A 38 -19.31 -11.78 2.11
CA GLN A 38 -19.82 -11.91 3.47
C GLN A 38 -19.28 -10.79 4.37
N SER A 39 -20.00 -10.45 5.44
CA SER A 39 -19.67 -9.31 6.30
C SER A 39 -18.28 -9.35 6.94
N ASN A 40 -17.70 -10.53 7.15
CA ASN A 40 -16.39 -10.71 7.77
C ASN A 40 -15.28 -11.09 6.77
N TRP A 41 -15.54 -11.03 5.46
CA TRP A 41 -14.61 -11.53 4.44
C TRP A 41 -13.75 -10.46 3.77
N CYS A 42 -13.61 -9.27 4.37
CA CYS A 42 -12.71 -8.24 3.86
C CYS A 42 -11.30 -8.80 3.59
N TRP A 43 -10.79 -9.63 4.49
CA TRP A 43 -9.48 -10.27 4.36
C TRP A 43 -9.39 -11.28 3.19
N ALA A 44 -10.46 -12.02 2.93
CA ALA A 44 -10.51 -12.98 1.82
C ALA A 44 -10.63 -12.25 0.47
N ALA A 45 -11.47 -11.22 0.39
CA ALA A 45 -11.65 -10.39 -0.79
C ALA A 45 -10.35 -9.65 -1.18
N THR A 46 -9.69 -9.02 -0.21
CA THR A 46 -8.41 -8.33 -0.42
C THR A 46 -7.28 -9.30 -0.76
N SER A 47 -7.24 -10.49 -0.15
CA SER A 47 -6.29 -11.55 -0.54
C SER A 47 -6.50 -11.99 -1.98
N LYS A 48 -7.75 -12.15 -2.43
CA LYS A 48 -8.07 -12.46 -3.83
C LYS A 48 -7.60 -11.35 -4.77
N SER A 49 -7.87 -10.07 -4.44
CA SER A 49 -7.41 -8.93 -5.23
C SER A 49 -5.89 -8.94 -5.44
N VAL A 50 -5.13 -9.10 -4.38
CA VAL A 50 -3.66 -9.16 -4.43
C VAL A 50 -3.18 -10.39 -5.19
N SER A 51 -3.77 -11.56 -4.91
CA SER A 51 -3.38 -12.81 -5.57
C SER A 51 -3.58 -12.74 -7.09
N VAL A 52 -4.76 -12.33 -7.55
CA VAL A 52 -5.08 -12.25 -8.98
C VAL A 52 -4.19 -11.23 -9.68
N TYR A 53 -3.95 -10.08 -9.06
CA TYR A 53 -3.03 -9.08 -9.60
C TYR A 53 -1.62 -9.64 -9.83
N LEU A 54 -1.12 -10.46 -8.90
CA LEU A 54 0.19 -11.09 -8.99
C LEU A 54 0.20 -12.35 -9.87
N GLY A 55 -0.90 -12.70 -10.51
CA GLY A 55 -1.03 -13.88 -11.37
C GLY A 55 -1.24 -15.20 -10.61
N GLY A 56 -1.67 -15.12 -9.36
CA GLY A 56 -2.10 -16.27 -8.57
C GLY A 56 -3.54 -16.72 -8.90
N SER A 57 -4.11 -17.55 -8.05
CA SER A 57 -5.42 -18.15 -8.26
C SER A 57 -6.57 -17.13 -8.26
N ASN A 58 -7.51 -17.27 -9.21
CA ASN A 58 -8.80 -16.55 -9.22
C ASN A 58 -9.94 -17.41 -8.63
N SER A 59 -9.67 -18.21 -7.63
CA SER A 59 -10.70 -18.99 -6.93
C SER A 59 -11.73 -18.11 -6.22
N SER A 60 -12.86 -18.69 -5.79
CA SER A 60 -13.90 -17.99 -5.04
C SER A 60 -13.37 -17.47 -3.68
N GLN A 61 -14.02 -16.45 -3.12
CA GLN A 61 -13.67 -15.97 -1.76
C GLN A 61 -13.84 -17.07 -0.71
N CYS A 62 -14.87 -17.93 -0.86
CA CYS A 62 -15.03 -19.13 -0.04
C CYS A 62 -13.76 -20.00 -0.05
N GLN A 63 -13.11 -20.17 -1.21
CA GLN A 63 -11.87 -20.94 -1.29
C GLN A 63 -10.70 -20.26 -0.56
N TYR A 64 -10.60 -18.92 -0.64
CA TYR A 64 -9.63 -18.15 0.15
C TYR A 64 -9.86 -18.32 1.66
N VAL A 65 -11.13 -18.33 2.10
CA VAL A 65 -11.48 -18.60 3.50
C VAL A 65 -11.03 -20.00 3.92
N LYS A 66 -11.31 -21.04 3.11
CA LYS A 66 -10.86 -22.40 3.39
C LYS A 66 -9.34 -22.50 3.51
N TRP A 67 -8.61 -21.88 2.60
CA TRP A 67 -7.15 -21.85 2.63
C TRP A 67 -6.61 -21.11 3.85
N GLY A 68 -7.12 -19.91 4.13
CA GLY A 68 -6.66 -19.10 5.26
C GLY A 68 -6.94 -19.76 6.60
N LYS A 69 -8.14 -20.29 6.76
CA LYS A 69 -8.57 -20.98 7.99
C LYS A 69 -8.08 -22.42 8.12
N ASN A 70 -7.44 -22.97 7.07
CA ASN A 70 -7.07 -24.38 7.01
C ASN A 70 -8.27 -25.29 7.34
N SER A 71 -9.39 -25.04 6.67
CA SER A 71 -10.69 -25.66 6.95
C SER A 71 -11.37 -26.11 5.67
N SER A 72 -12.22 -27.11 5.74
CA SER A 72 -13.09 -27.56 4.65
C SER A 72 -14.32 -26.66 4.47
N SER A 73 -14.66 -25.80 5.45
CA SER A 73 -15.80 -24.90 5.41
C SER A 73 -15.37 -23.46 5.16
N CYS A 74 -16.26 -22.63 4.61
CA CYS A 74 -16.06 -21.19 4.41
C CYS A 74 -17.06 -20.40 5.27
N ALA A 75 -16.96 -20.55 6.59
CA ALA A 75 -17.79 -19.80 7.53
C ALA A 75 -17.53 -18.28 7.41
N ASN A 76 -18.55 -17.49 7.72
CA ASN A 76 -18.44 -16.02 7.76
C ASN A 76 -17.67 -15.58 9.02
N VAL A 77 -16.36 -15.68 8.99
CA VAL A 77 -15.44 -15.39 10.10
C VAL A 77 -14.40 -14.35 9.73
N THR A 78 -13.94 -13.59 10.70
CA THR A 78 -12.83 -12.64 10.55
C THR A 78 -11.51 -13.38 10.28
N GLY A 79 -10.56 -12.72 9.64
CA GLY A 79 -9.19 -13.20 9.43
C GLY A 79 -8.15 -12.18 9.83
N ASP A 80 -6.92 -12.65 10.02
CA ASP A 80 -5.77 -11.83 10.37
C ASP A 80 -4.73 -11.75 9.23
N LEU A 81 -3.95 -10.65 9.22
CA LEU A 81 -2.90 -10.44 8.23
C LEU A 81 -1.69 -11.36 8.41
N SER A 82 -1.47 -11.89 9.61
CA SER A 82 -0.27 -12.66 9.94
C SER A 82 -0.36 -14.11 9.45
N THR A 83 -1.45 -14.78 9.73
CA THR A 83 -1.63 -16.22 9.51
C THR A 83 -2.63 -16.50 8.39
N ASP A 84 -3.85 -15.97 8.48
CA ASP A 84 -4.94 -16.31 7.55
C ASP A 84 -4.65 -15.79 6.13
N VAL A 85 -4.29 -14.52 6.01
CA VAL A 85 -3.91 -13.92 4.71
C VAL A 85 -2.67 -14.63 4.14
N ARG A 86 -1.65 -14.89 4.96
CA ARG A 86 -0.45 -15.59 4.52
C ARG A 86 -0.75 -16.98 3.95
N ARG A 87 -1.57 -17.77 4.66
CA ARG A 87 -1.99 -19.11 4.19
C ARG A 87 -2.81 -19.02 2.91
N ALA A 88 -3.79 -18.12 2.85
CA ALA A 88 -4.63 -17.92 1.68
C ALA A 88 -3.80 -17.56 0.45
N LEU A 89 -2.87 -16.60 0.57
CA LEU A 89 -1.97 -16.19 -0.52
C LEU A 89 -1.03 -17.31 -0.95
N SER A 90 -0.42 -18.05 0.00
CA SER A 90 0.46 -19.18 -0.29
C SER A 90 -0.30 -20.27 -1.06
N SER A 91 -1.50 -20.65 -0.61
CA SER A 91 -2.34 -21.62 -1.29
C SER A 91 -2.84 -21.15 -2.66
N ALA A 92 -2.96 -19.84 -2.85
CA ALA A 92 -3.30 -19.23 -4.12
C ALA A 92 -2.10 -19.15 -5.10
N GLY A 93 -0.92 -19.65 -4.74
CA GLY A 93 0.27 -19.70 -5.59
C GLY A 93 1.20 -18.52 -5.48
N ILE A 94 1.06 -17.68 -4.45
CA ILE A 94 1.98 -16.56 -4.16
C ILE A 94 3.15 -17.10 -3.34
N ARG A 95 4.35 -17.17 -3.93
CA ARG A 95 5.55 -17.77 -3.31
C ARG A 95 6.05 -16.93 -2.15
N ASN A 96 6.17 -15.62 -2.34
CA ASN A 96 6.50 -14.69 -1.27
C ASN A 96 5.24 -13.96 -0.85
N THR A 97 4.69 -14.36 0.28
CA THR A 97 3.48 -13.77 0.86
C THR A 97 3.75 -12.47 1.65
N GLY A 98 4.95 -11.92 1.53
CA GLY A 98 5.34 -10.65 2.14
C GLY A 98 5.65 -10.73 3.62
N SER A 99 6.11 -9.60 4.14
CA SER A 99 6.36 -9.37 5.57
C SER A 99 5.25 -8.52 6.19
N MET A 100 5.07 -8.62 7.51
CA MET A 100 4.07 -7.85 8.23
C MET A 100 4.76 -6.93 9.25
N ILE A 101 4.23 -5.71 9.39
CA ILE A 101 4.54 -4.77 10.47
C ILE A 101 3.24 -4.39 11.20
N ASN A 102 3.32 -4.20 12.52
CA ASN A 102 2.21 -3.83 13.39
C ASN A 102 2.05 -2.31 13.47
N SER A 103 2.08 -1.65 12.32
CA SER A 103 1.95 -0.20 12.19
C SER A 103 1.55 0.17 10.76
N ALA A 104 1.23 1.44 10.55
CA ALA A 104 1.17 2.01 9.20
C ALA A 104 2.56 1.94 8.54
N ALA A 105 2.60 1.55 7.26
CA ALA A 105 3.80 1.68 6.45
C ALA A 105 4.13 3.15 6.21
N SER A 106 5.40 3.53 6.26
CA SER A 106 5.82 4.90 5.93
C SER A 106 5.50 5.24 4.46
N THR A 107 5.45 6.52 4.15
CA THR A 107 5.25 7.00 2.76
C THR A 107 6.33 6.45 1.82
N ALA A 108 7.57 6.32 2.29
CA ALA A 108 8.67 5.72 1.54
C ALA A 108 8.43 4.22 1.24
N ILE A 109 7.88 3.46 2.19
CA ILE A 109 7.49 2.06 1.95
C ILE A 109 6.34 2.00 0.95
N VAL A 110 5.29 2.82 1.11
CA VAL A 110 4.15 2.86 0.20
C VAL A 110 4.63 3.14 -1.23
N SER A 111 5.33 4.25 -1.46
CA SER A 111 5.81 4.62 -2.80
C SER A 111 6.80 3.59 -3.36
N GLY A 112 7.73 3.09 -2.54
CA GLY A 112 8.70 2.08 -2.94
C GLY A 112 8.05 0.76 -3.37
N GLN A 113 7.02 0.30 -2.68
CA GLN A 113 6.27 -0.91 -3.05
C GLN A 113 5.50 -0.70 -4.37
N ILE A 114 4.76 0.38 -4.47
CA ILE A 114 3.95 0.70 -5.65
C ILE A 114 4.83 0.88 -6.90
N ASN A 115 5.96 1.58 -6.79
CA ASN A 115 6.93 1.76 -7.88
C ASN A 115 7.54 0.43 -8.36
N ASN A 116 7.58 -0.58 -7.48
CA ASN A 116 8.01 -1.94 -7.82
C ASN A 116 6.84 -2.87 -8.18
N SER A 117 5.68 -2.32 -8.55
CA SER A 117 4.47 -3.07 -8.94
C SER A 117 3.96 -4.01 -7.84
N LYS A 118 4.14 -3.65 -6.58
CA LYS A 118 3.73 -4.44 -5.41
C LYS A 118 2.65 -3.70 -4.62
N PRO A 119 1.42 -4.20 -4.59
CA PRO A 119 0.38 -3.64 -3.72
C PRO A 119 0.69 -3.91 -2.25
N LEU A 120 0.04 -3.18 -1.34
CA LEU A 120 0.13 -3.44 0.08
C LEU A 120 -1.26 -3.83 0.61
N MET A 121 -1.32 -4.78 1.53
CA MET A 121 -2.53 -5.04 2.33
C MET A 121 -2.40 -4.30 3.66
N VAL A 122 -3.45 -3.61 4.06
CA VAL A 122 -3.47 -2.81 5.28
C VAL A 122 -4.71 -3.14 6.11
N ARG A 123 -4.60 -2.93 7.41
CA ARG A 123 -5.73 -3.11 8.32
C ARG A 123 -6.01 -1.80 9.05
N TRP A 124 -7.22 -1.30 8.91
CA TRP A 124 -7.79 -0.34 9.85
C TRP A 124 -8.28 -1.07 11.09
N GLY A 125 -7.91 -0.58 12.28
CA GLY A 125 -8.58 -0.87 13.52
C GLY A 125 -9.65 0.16 13.75
N TRP A 126 -10.89 -0.25 14.00
CA TRP A 126 -11.97 0.67 14.32
C TRP A 126 -11.89 1.10 15.80
N ASP A 127 -12.21 2.36 16.07
CA ASP A 127 -12.28 2.87 17.46
C ASP A 127 -13.36 2.14 18.27
N SER A 128 -14.40 1.62 17.61
CA SER A 128 -15.45 0.77 18.19
C SER A 128 -15.04 -0.69 18.40
N GLY A 129 -13.81 -1.05 18.05
CA GLY A 129 -13.31 -2.43 18.07
C GLY A 129 -13.45 -3.15 16.74
N GLY A 130 -12.66 -4.25 16.58
CA GLY A 130 -12.59 -4.97 15.32
C GLY A 130 -11.64 -4.33 14.31
N GLY A 131 -11.94 -4.43 13.02
CA GLY A 131 -11.12 -3.85 11.97
C GLY A 131 -11.55 -4.23 10.58
N HIS A 132 -10.91 -3.63 9.59
CA HIS A 132 -11.22 -3.77 8.17
C HIS A 132 -9.94 -3.86 7.34
N MET A 133 -9.94 -4.70 6.30
CA MET A 133 -8.79 -4.86 5.43
C MET A 133 -9.01 -4.21 4.08
N LEU A 134 -7.98 -3.52 3.62
CA LEU A 134 -7.92 -2.75 2.39
C LEU A 134 -6.68 -3.14 1.58
N VAL A 135 -6.64 -2.76 0.31
CA VAL A 135 -5.44 -2.88 -0.53
C VAL A 135 -5.03 -1.50 -1.05
N ILE A 136 -3.83 -1.06 -0.72
CA ILE A 136 -3.22 0.09 -1.36
C ILE A 136 -2.71 -0.34 -2.73
N ARG A 137 -3.14 0.38 -3.77
CA ARG A 137 -2.82 0.12 -5.18
C ARG A 137 -2.10 1.24 -5.90
N GLY A 138 -1.92 2.38 -5.24
CA GLY A 138 -1.30 3.52 -5.88
C GLY A 138 -1.17 4.72 -4.99
N TYR A 139 -0.50 5.73 -5.52
CA TYR A 139 -0.36 7.01 -4.85
C TYR A 139 -0.23 8.16 -5.87
N THR A 140 -0.54 9.37 -5.42
CA THR A 140 -0.10 10.63 -6.00
C THR A 140 0.72 11.37 -4.96
N SER A 141 1.92 11.81 -5.33
CA SER A 141 2.75 12.64 -4.47
C SER A 141 2.80 14.06 -5.02
N ASP A 142 2.51 15.04 -4.18
CA ASP A 142 2.72 16.45 -4.40
C ASP A 142 3.69 17.01 -3.35
N PRO A 143 4.35 18.17 -3.58
CA PRO A 143 5.15 18.80 -2.54
C PRO A 143 4.31 19.03 -1.28
N GLY A 144 4.66 18.29 -0.21
CA GLY A 144 4.04 18.42 1.12
C GLY A 144 2.99 17.39 1.50
N TYR A 145 2.44 16.58 0.57
CA TYR A 145 1.48 15.53 0.92
C TYR A 145 1.48 14.35 -0.05
N LEU A 146 0.97 13.22 0.42
CA LEU A 146 0.78 12.01 -0.38
C LEU A 146 -0.70 11.59 -0.30
N VAL A 147 -1.31 11.41 -1.46
CA VAL A 147 -2.64 10.80 -1.59
C VAL A 147 -2.48 9.33 -1.95
N VAL A 148 -3.15 8.47 -1.21
CA VAL A 148 -3.13 7.02 -1.41
C VAL A 148 -4.37 6.58 -2.16
N SER A 149 -4.21 5.79 -3.22
CA SER A 149 -5.32 5.09 -3.89
C SER A 149 -5.45 3.68 -3.34
N TYR A 150 -6.66 3.29 -2.98
CA TYR A 150 -6.90 2.01 -2.34
C TYR A 150 -8.20 1.34 -2.79
N ILE A 151 -8.29 0.04 -2.53
CA ILE A 151 -9.49 -0.78 -2.66
C ILE A 151 -10.06 -0.99 -1.26
N ASP A 152 -11.31 -0.61 -1.08
CA ASP A 152 -12.16 -1.03 0.01
C ASP A 152 -13.05 -2.17 -0.49
N PRO A 153 -12.97 -3.38 0.07
CA PRO A 153 -13.80 -4.50 -0.39
C PRO A 153 -15.30 -4.34 -0.09
N LEU A 154 -15.72 -3.28 0.59
CA LEU A 154 -17.14 -2.90 0.69
C LEU A 154 -17.63 -2.11 -0.55
N GLN A 155 -16.72 -1.69 -1.44
CA GLN A 155 -17.00 -0.83 -2.58
C GLN A 155 -16.58 -1.50 -3.89
N SER A 156 -17.27 -1.15 -4.99
CA SER A 156 -16.96 -1.65 -6.34
C SER A 156 -16.11 -0.67 -7.17
N TYR A 157 -15.51 0.34 -6.54
CA TYR A 157 -14.68 1.36 -7.17
C TYR A 157 -13.42 1.63 -6.36
N TYR A 158 -12.42 2.25 -7.01
CA TYR A 158 -11.21 2.69 -6.33
C TYR A 158 -11.46 3.95 -5.51
N ASN A 159 -10.93 3.95 -4.31
CA ASN A 159 -11.00 5.05 -3.38
C ASN A 159 -9.65 5.79 -3.32
N SER A 160 -9.66 6.99 -2.76
CA SER A 160 -8.44 7.73 -2.44
C SER A 160 -8.62 8.54 -1.15
N GLY A 161 -7.51 8.78 -0.46
CA GLY A 161 -7.45 9.60 0.74
C GLY A 161 -6.03 10.07 0.99
N THR A 162 -5.85 11.16 1.72
CA THR A 162 -4.51 11.58 2.13
C THR A 162 -3.87 10.50 3.00
N TYR A 163 -2.54 10.38 2.94
CA TYR A 163 -1.81 9.41 3.76
C TYR A 163 -2.11 9.59 5.27
N ASP A 164 -2.21 10.84 5.73
CA ASP A 164 -2.49 11.12 7.13
C ASP A 164 -3.89 10.66 7.53
N TRP A 165 -4.90 10.89 6.68
CA TRP A 165 -6.24 10.36 6.91
C TRP A 165 -6.28 8.83 6.87
N MET A 166 -5.58 8.20 5.92
CA MET A 166 -5.45 6.73 5.87
C MET A 166 -4.85 6.18 7.16
N LYS A 167 -3.85 6.88 7.72
CA LYS A 167 -3.16 6.49 8.94
C LYS A 167 -4.01 6.67 10.19
N SER A 168 -4.75 7.78 10.28
CA SER A 168 -5.62 8.11 11.41
C SER A 168 -6.75 9.01 10.94
N GLY A 169 -7.89 8.42 10.62
CA GLY A 169 -9.10 9.12 10.23
C GLY A 169 -10.15 9.09 11.33
N SER A 170 -11.34 9.66 11.03
CA SER A 170 -12.47 9.56 11.93
C SER A 170 -12.94 8.11 12.05
N GLY A 171 -12.81 7.54 13.23
CA GLY A 171 -13.28 6.21 13.57
C GLY A 171 -12.31 5.07 13.24
N HIS A 172 -11.10 5.34 12.71
CA HIS A 172 -10.12 4.30 12.41
C HIS A 172 -8.67 4.72 12.61
N THR A 173 -7.82 3.73 12.84
CA THR A 173 -6.36 3.83 12.83
C THR A 173 -5.78 2.72 11.97
N TRP A 174 -4.81 3.02 11.09
CA TRP A 174 -4.06 2.01 10.35
C TRP A 174 -3.10 1.28 11.28
N THR A 175 -3.45 0.06 11.65
CA THR A 175 -2.78 -0.71 12.71
C THR A 175 -1.75 -1.71 12.20
N HIS A 176 -1.92 -2.24 10.98
CA HIS A 176 -1.04 -3.29 10.45
C HIS A 176 -0.87 -3.13 8.93
N THR A 177 0.31 -3.51 8.46
CA THR A 177 0.62 -3.57 7.01
C THR A 177 1.28 -4.89 6.67
N ARG A 178 0.87 -5.49 5.54
CA ARG A 178 1.59 -6.60 4.89
C ARG A 178 2.00 -6.18 3.49
N TYR A 179 3.27 -6.35 3.15
CA TYR A 179 3.86 -5.87 1.90
C TYR A 179 5.03 -6.75 1.42
N GLY A 180 5.53 -6.51 0.21
CA GLY A 180 6.67 -7.26 -0.35
C GLY A 180 6.25 -8.55 -1.04
N PHE A 181 4.99 -8.64 -1.49
CA PHE A 181 4.49 -9.80 -2.22
C PHE A 181 5.22 -10.03 -3.53
N SER A 182 5.42 -11.31 -3.92
CA SER A 182 5.82 -11.71 -5.26
C SER A 182 5.39 -13.14 -5.57
N ARG A 183 5.20 -13.43 -6.85
CA ARG A 183 4.92 -14.78 -7.37
C ARG A 183 6.18 -15.62 -7.44
#